data_c475bb7952a819f7b9e258e340f16d09
#
_entry.id   c475bb7952a819f7b9e258e340f16d09
#
_cell.length_a   1.000
_cell.length_b   1.000
_cell.length_c   1.000
_cell.angle_alpha   90.00
_cell.angle_beta   90.00
_cell.angle_gamma   90.00
#
_symmetry.space_group_name_H-M   'P 1'
#
loop_
_entity.id
_entity.type
_entity.pdbx_description
1 polymer ?
#
loop_
_entity_poly.entity_id
_entity_poly.type
_entity_poly.pdbx_seq_one_letter_code
_entity_poly.pdbx_strand_id
1 'polypeptide(L)'
;GYLQSLAHTVRKVSLRHPHAFPLVATRHPAAPWLRPPLRSIEVVEHFLRTLGDFGFTDEQRVDAYRSFSSFLLGHLLLECAVQGAETSPVEVPLDEGNAALGSADANLTLPPDSEVERLRSQLSEDRGEEEFEVALETLLDRIELQVSQ
;
A
#
# COMPACT_ATOMS: atom_id res chain seq x y z
N GLY A 1 -5.88 6.28 -16.95
CA GLY A 1 -4.75 7.16 -17.12
C GLY A 1 -3.42 6.51 -16.76
N TYR A 2 -2.35 7.25 -16.97
CA TYR A 2 -0.97 6.77 -16.74
C TYR A 2 -0.73 6.26 -15.31
N LEU A 3 -1.11 7.05 -14.31
CA LEU A 3 -0.90 6.68 -12.91
C LEU A 3 -1.70 5.44 -12.52
N GLN A 4 -2.91 5.31 -13.03
CA GLN A 4 -3.75 4.14 -12.82
C GLN A 4 -3.10 2.88 -13.40
N SER A 5 -2.61 2.95 -14.63
CA SER A 5 -1.90 1.84 -15.27
C SER A 5 -0.63 1.45 -14.51
N LEU A 6 0.13 2.45 -14.06
CA LEU A 6 1.34 2.22 -13.28
C LEU A 6 1.02 1.52 -11.95
N ALA A 7 0.00 1.99 -11.25
CA ALA A 7 -0.43 1.40 -9.98
C ALA A 7 -0.85 -0.06 -10.15
N HIS A 8 -1.64 -0.37 -11.17
CA HIS A 8 -2.08 -1.74 -11.45
C HIS A 8 -0.91 -2.65 -11.83
N THR A 9 0.03 -2.14 -12.61
CA THR A 9 1.22 -2.91 -13.00
C THR A 9 2.07 -3.26 -11.79
N VAL A 10 2.32 -2.29 -10.90
CA VAL A 10 3.11 -2.52 -9.68
C VAL A 10 2.38 -3.50 -8.76
N ARG A 11 1.07 -3.34 -8.59
CA ARG A 11 0.27 -4.28 -7.80
C ARG A 11 0.35 -5.70 -8.35
N LYS A 12 0.18 -5.86 -9.65
CA LYS A 12 0.26 -7.17 -10.31
C LYS A 12 1.61 -7.86 -10.07
N VAL A 13 2.70 -7.11 -10.19
CA VAL A 13 4.05 -7.64 -9.94
C VAL A 13 4.22 -8.03 -8.48
N SER A 14 3.78 -7.18 -7.54
CA SER A 14 3.92 -7.45 -6.10
C SER A 14 3.16 -8.69 -5.66
N LEU A 15 1.94 -8.89 -6.17
CA LEU A 15 1.10 -10.03 -5.83
C LEU A 15 1.59 -11.35 -6.45
N ARG A 16 2.36 -11.29 -7.54
CA ARG A 16 3.04 -12.47 -8.10
C ARG A 16 4.19 -12.94 -7.22
N HIS A 17 4.76 -12.04 -6.43
CA HIS A 17 5.94 -12.31 -5.59
C HIS A 17 5.72 -11.80 -4.18
N PRO A 18 4.68 -12.31 -3.45
CA PRO A 18 4.27 -11.74 -2.16
C PRO A 18 5.33 -11.88 -1.06
N HIS A 19 6.24 -12.85 -1.18
CA HIS A 19 7.35 -13.02 -0.25
C HIS A 19 8.57 -12.18 -0.62
N ALA A 20 8.81 -11.98 -1.90
CA ALA A 20 9.96 -11.23 -2.39
C ALA A 20 9.74 -9.72 -2.36
N PHE A 21 8.52 -9.26 -2.63
CA PHE A 21 8.20 -7.84 -2.71
C PHE A 21 8.56 -7.09 -1.43
N PRO A 22 8.18 -7.55 -0.21
CA PRO A 22 8.55 -6.82 1.01
C PRO A 22 10.07 -6.69 1.20
N LEU A 23 10.82 -7.70 0.84
CA LEU A 23 12.28 -7.67 0.95
C LEU A 23 12.91 -6.63 0.04
N VAL A 24 12.43 -6.54 -1.19
CA VAL A 24 12.92 -5.56 -2.17
C VAL A 24 12.44 -4.15 -1.82
N ALA A 25 11.17 -4.02 -1.43
CA ALA A 25 10.54 -2.73 -1.16
C ALA A 25 11.13 -2.04 0.08
N THR A 26 11.58 -2.81 1.08
CA THR A 26 12.14 -2.27 2.31
C THR A 26 13.66 -2.16 2.30
N ARG A 27 14.30 -2.52 1.20
CA ARG A 27 15.74 -2.32 1.04
C ARG A 27 16.10 -0.84 1.05
N HIS A 28 17.28 -0.53 1.59
CA HIS A 28 17.83 0.82 1.53
C HIS A 28 17.92 1.27 0.07
N PRO A 29 17.28 2.39 -0.30
CA PRO A 29 17.38 2.90 -1.67
C PRO A 29 18.80 3.39 -1.96
N ALA A 30 19.19 3.29 -3.23
CA ALA A 30 20.47 3.79 -3.71
C ALA A 30 20.59 5.32 -3.56
N ALA A 31 19.45 6.00 -3.54
CA ALA A 31 19.36 7.44 -3.32
C ALA A 31 18.16 7.76 -2.44
N PRO A 32 18.26 8.75 -1.54
CA PRO A 32 17.17 9.06 -0.60
C PRO A 32 15.86 9.50 -1.28
N TRP A 33 15.93 9.98 -2.51
CA TRP A 33 14.77 10.43 -3.27
C TRP A 33 14.10 9.32 -4.07
N LEU A 34 14.72 8.14 -4.18
CA LEU A 34 14.10 6.96 -4.78
C LEU A 34 13.23 6.25 -3.74
N ARG A 35 11.93 6.36 -3.90
CA ARG A 35 10.98 5.77 -2.96
C ARG A 35 10.41 4.46 -3.46
N PRO A 36 10.48 3.37 -2.65
CA PRO A 36 9.77 2.14 -2.99
C PRO A 36 8.27 2.40 -3.14
N PRO A 37 7.56 1.67 -3.99
CA PRO A 37 8.06 0.64 -4.89
C PRO A 37 8.62 1.16 -6.23
N LEU A 38 8.63 2.47 -6.44
CA LEU A 38 9.09 3.10 -7.69
C LEU A 38 10.59 3.41 -7.59
N ARG A 39 11.41 2.37 -7.61
CA ARG A 39 12.85 2.48 -7.36
C ARG A 39 13.71 2.61 -8.61
N SER A 40 13.11 2.58 -9.78
CA SER A 40 13.83 2.75 -11.05
C SER A 40 13.93 4.22 -11.41
N ILE A 41 15.14 4.69 -11.70
CA ILE A 41 15.35 6.07 -12.16
C ILE A 41 14.53 6.35 -13.43
N GLU A 42 14.47 5.38 -14.33
CA GLU A 42 13.71 5.51 -15.57
C GLU A 42 12.21 5.69 -15.31
N VAL A 43 11.67 4.93 -14.35
CA VAL A 43 10.25 5.03 -13.98
C VAL A 43 9.97 6.39 -13.33
N VAL A 44 10.81 6.82 -12.42
CA VAL A 44 10.65 8.13 -11.74
C VAL A 44 10.76 9.27 -12.74
N GLU A 45 11.75 9.22 -13.65
CA GLU A 45 11.93 10.21 -14.71
C GLU A 45 10.68 10.29 -15.60
N HIS A 46 10.15 9.14 -16.02
CA HIS A 46 8.94 9.08 -16.83
C HIS A 46 7.72 9.61 -16.08
N PHE A 47 7.59 9.27 -14.80
CA PHE A 47 6.53 9.77 -13.93
C PHE A 47 6.53 11.30 -13.86
N LEU A 48 7.68 11.87 -13.51
CA LEU A 48 7.80 13.33 -13.36
C LEU A 48 7.59 14.07 -14.68
N ARG A 49 8.11 13.54 -15.77
CA ARG A 49 7.96 14.11 -17.11
C ARG A 49 6.51 14.08 -17.56
N THR A 50 5.85 12.95 -17.39
CA THR A 50 4.43 12.80 -17.75
C THR A 50 3.55 13.81 -17.01
N LEU A 51 3.75 13.99 -15.71
CA LEU A 51 2.99 14.98 -14.95
C LEU A 51 3.30 16.41 -15.40
N GLY A 52 4.56 16.68 -15.75
CA GLY A 52 4.94 17.97 -16.31
C GLY A 52 4.21 18.29 -17.61
N ASP A 53 4.06 17.30 -18.47
CA ASP A 53 3.32 17.43 -19.74
C ASP A 53 1.83 17.71 -19.52
N PHE A 54 1.28 17.27 -18.40
CA PHE A 54 -0.10 17.58 -18.00
C PHE A 54 -0.25 18.93 -17.28
N GLY A 55 0.84 19.69 -17.15
CA GLY A 55 0.79 21.02 -16.58
C GLY A 55 1.05 21.10 -15.07
N PHE A 56 1.51 20.04 -14.45
CA PHE A 56 1.87 20.04 -13.02
C PHE A 56 3.14 20.89 -12.82
N THR A 57 3.14 21.71 -11.78
CA THR A 57 4.34 22.44 -11.33
C THR A 57 5.36 21.44 -10.75
N ASP A 58 6.59 21.89 -10.60
CA ASP A 58 7.65 21.06 -10.00
C ASP A 58 7.28 20.57 -8.61
N GLU A 59 6.73 21.45 -7.78
CA GLU A 59 6.27 21.12 -6.43
C GLU A 59 5.15 20.07 -6.46
N GLN A 60 4.17 20.27 -7.32
CA GLN A 60 3.04 19.35 -7.48
C GLN A 60 3.50 17.97 -7.94
N ARG A 61 4.49 17.92 -8.84
CA ARG A 61 5.05 16.63 -9.32
C ARG A 61 5.74 15.86 -8.19
N VAL A 62 6.53 16.57 -7.38
CA VAL A 62 7.23 15.96 -6.24
C VAL A 62 6.22 15.45 -5.21
N ASP A 63 5.20 16.24 -4.89
CA ASP A 63 4.16 15.85 -3.94
C ASP A 63 3.35 14.65 -4.43
N ALA A 64 3.02 14.64 -5.71
CA ALA A 64 2.32 13.51 -6.34
C ALA A 64 3.16 12.23 -6.27
N TYR A 65 4.44 12.31 -6.59
CA TYR A 65 5.36 11.17 -6.52
C TYR A 65 5.46 10.62 -5.08
N ARG A 66 5.57 11.50 -4.10
CA ARG A 66 5.66 11.12 -2.69
C ARG A 66 4.39 10.44 -2.19
N SER A 67 3.24 11.03 -2.44
CA SER A 67 1.96 10.45 -2.01
C SER A 67 1.62 9.16 -2.74
N PHE A 68 1.88 9.12 -4.04
CA PHE A 68 1.61 7.93 -4.85
C PHE A 68 2.49 6.75 -4.44
N SER A 69 3.80 6.96 -4.27
CA SER A 69 4.70 5.90 -3.84
C SER A 69 4.41 5.42 -2.42
N SER A 70 4.07 6.32 -1.50
CA SER A 70 3.69 5.97 -0.14
C SER A 70 2.40 5.14 -0.08
N PHE A 71 1.40 5.51 -0.87
CA PHE A 71 0.16 4.74 -0.98
C PHE A 71 0.43 3.33 -1.50
N LEU A 72 1.16 3.21 -2.60
CA LEU A 72 1.48 1.91 -3.19
C LEU A 72 2.24 1.02 -2.22
N LEU A 73 3.28 1.57 -1.60
CA LEU A 73 4.09 0.81 -0.67
C LEU A 73 3.26 0.28 0.50
N GLY A 74 2.53 1.16 1.18
CA GLY A 74 1.73 0.78 2.34
C GLY A 74 0.67 -0.25 2.01
N HIS A 75 -0.10 -0.02 0.95
CA HIS A 75 -1.17 -0.93 0.54
C HIS A 75 -0.62 -2.30 0.11
N LEU A 76 0.42 -2.30 -0.72
CA LEU A 76 0.96 -3.55 -1.26
C LEU A 76 1.71 -4.37 -0.21
N LEU A 77 2.36 -3.74 0.76
CA LEU A 77 2.93 -4.46 1.90
C LEU A 77 1.86 -5.17 2.71
N LEU A 78 0.71 -4.53 2.93
CA LEU A 78 -0.41 -5.15 3.63
C LEU A 78 -0.99 -6.33 2.84
N GLU A 79 -1.22 -6.17 1.54
CA GLU A 79 -1.72 -7.27 0.71
C GLU A 79 -0.75 -8.45 0.67
N CYS A 80 0.54 -8.19 0.52
CA CYS A 80 1.56 -9.24 0.53
C CYS A 80 1.63 -9.96 1.88
N ALA A 81 1.46 -9.23 2.99
CA ALA A 81 1.43 -9.82 4.32
C ALA A 81 0.25 -10.78 4.50
N VAL A 82 -0.94 -10.38 4.02
CA VAL A 82 -2.13 -11.23 4.06
C VAL A 82 -1.94 -12.49 3.23
N GLN A 83 -1.47 -12.36 1.99
CA GLN A 83 -1.21 -13.51 1.11
C GLN A 83 -0.06 -14.39 1.62
N GLY A 84 0.98 -13.79 2.19
CA GLY A 84 2.09 -14.51 2.81
C GLY A 84 1.63 -15.35 3.99
N ALA A 85 0.69 -14.85 4.79
CA ALA A 85 0.12 -15.58 5.93
C ALA A 85 -0.67 -16.82 5.51
N GLU A 86 -1.30 -16.80 4.33
CA GLU A 86 -2.05 -17.94 3.80
C GLU A 86 -1.15 -19.10 3.35
N THR A 87 0.11 -18.79 2.99
CA THR A 87 1.04 -19.77 2.43
C THR A 87 2.20 -20.14 3.36
N SER A 88 2.37 -19.42 4.46
CA SER A 88 3.44 -19.66 5.43
C SER A 88 2.93 -20.41 6.66
N PRO A 89 3.81 -21.21 7.35
CA PRO A 89 3.45 -21.76 8.65
C PRO A 89 3.10 -20.63 9.59
N VAL A 90 2.08 -20.86 10.42
CA VAL A 90 1.62 -19.88 11.41
C VAL A 90 2.77 -19.61 12.38
N GLU A 91 3.46 -18.49 12.19
CA GLU A 91 4.35 -17.97 13.21
C GLU A 91 3.48 -17.39 14.33
N VAL A 92 3.97 -17.53 15.56
CA VAL A 92 3.28 -16.93 16.73
C VAL A 92 3.18 -15.43 16.48
N PRO A 93 1.96 -14.88 16.39
CA PRO A 93 1.82 -13.45 16.14
C PRO A 93 2.47 -12.65 17.27
N LEU A 94 3.37 -11.75 16.86
CA LEU A 94 3.95 -10.77 17.77
C LEU A 94 2.87 -9.72 18.03
N ASP A 95 2.25 -9.80 19.18
CA ASP A 95 1.37 -8.72 19.64
C ASP A 95 2.24 -7.63 20.26
N GLU A 96 2.45 -6.56 19.50
CA GLU A 96 3.25 -5.42 19.92
C GLU A 96 2.58 -4.62 21.06
N GLY A 97 1.28 -4.76 21.23
CA GLY A 97 0.51 -4.02 22.23
C GLY A 97 0.28 -4.75 23.52
N ASN A 98 0.14 -6.07 23.49
CA ASN A 98 -0.19 -6.88 24.64
C ASN A 98 0.19 -8.33 24.44
N ALA A 99 1.33 -8.72 24.99
CA ALA A 99 1.88 -10.07 24.87
C ALA A 99 0.92 -11.17 25.35
N ALA A 100 -0.02 -10.85 26.23
CA ALA A 100 -1.01 -11.80 26.72
C ALA A 100 -2.09 -12.16 25.70
N LEU A 101 -2.26 -11.34 24.67
CA LEU A 101 -3.24 -11.53 23.60
C LEU A 101 -2.63 -12.17 22.35
N GLY A 102 -1.36 -12.51 22.37
CA GLY A 102 -0.64 -13.08 21.22
C GLY A 102 -1.06 -14.48 20.82
N SER A 103 -2.06 -15.06 21.44
CA SER A 103 -2.66 -16.29 21.02
C SER A 103 -3.77 -16.05 20.00
N ALA A 104 -3.98 -17.04 19.14
CA ALA A 104 -4.93 -16.99 18.03
C ALA A 104 -6.23 -16.25 18.37
N ASP A 105 -6.75 -15.51 17.41
CA ASP A 105 -8.02 -14.77 17.44
C ASP A 105 -9.18 -15.51 18.10
N ALA A 106 -9.19 -16.84 18.02
CA ALA A 106 -10.23 -17.69 18.57
C ALA A 106 -10.42 -17.55 20.08
N ASN A 107 -9.40 -17.04 20.79
CA ASN A 107 -9.40 -16.94 22.25
C ASN A 107 -9.49 -15.50 22.76
N LEU A 108 -9.62 -14.53 21.87
CA LEU A 108 -9.82 -13.14 22.25
C LEU A 108 -11.22 -12.93 22.85
N THR A 109 -11.27 -12.64 24.14
CA THR A 109 -12.52 -12.28 24.81
C THR A 109 -12.64 -10.77 24.80
N LEU A 110 -13.54 -10.26 23.98
CA LEU A 110 -13.85 -8.84 23.91
C LEU A 110 -15.05 -8.51 24.78
N PRO A 111 -15.16 -7.26 25.30
CA PRO A 111 -16.35 -6.82 26.03
C PRO A 111 -17.62 -6.99 25.18
N PRO A 112 -18.80 -7.28 25.80
CA PRO A 112 -20.04 -7.51 25.04
C PRO A 112 -20.51 -6.33 24.20
N ASP A 113 -20.11 -5.12 24.57
CA ASP A 113 -20.44 -3.86 23.87
C ASP A 113 -19.30 -3.35 22.98
N SER A 114 -18.31 -4.20 22.70
CA SER A 114 -17.14 -3.83 21.89
C SER A 114 -17.53 -3.55 20.44
N GLU A 115 -17.10 -2.42 19.91
CA GLU A 115 -17.25 -2.09 18.49
C GLU A 115 -16.46 -3.05 17.61
N VAL A 116 -15.32 -3.51 18.07
CA VAL A 116 -14.49 -4.49 17.37
C VAL A 116 -15.28 -5.79 17.18
N GLU A 117 -15.94 -6.28 18.23
CA GLU A 117 -16.75 -7.50 18.16
C GLU A 117 -17.92 -7.32 17.18
N ARG A 118 -18.59 -6.18 17.23
CA ARG A 118 -19.72 -5.87 16.33
C ARG A 118 -19.31 -5.86 14.86
N LEU A 119 -18.13 -5.33 14.55
CA LEU A 119 -17.63 -5.16 13.20
C LEU A 119 -16.63 -6.23 12.76
N ARG A 120 -16.33 -7.19 13.61
CA ARG A 120 -15.28 -8.19 13.42
C ARG A 120 -15.38 -8.93 12.09
N SER A 121 -16.57 -9.36 11.69
CA SER A 121 -16.75 -10.06 10.41
C SER A 121 -16.40 -9.18 9.22
N GLN A 122 -16.81 -7.91 9.26
CA GLN A 122 -16.49 -6.94 8.20
C GLN A 122 -15.00 -6.59 8.19
N LEU A 123 -14.39 -6.43 9.36
CA LEU A 123 -12.97 -6.14 9.49
C LEU A 123 -12.09 -7.28 8.99
N SER A 124 -12.59 -8.52 9.06
CA SER A 124 -11.85 -9.72 8.66
C SER A 124 -12.00 -10.07 7.19
N GLU A 125 -12.90 -9.42 6.45
CA GLU A 125 -13.08 -9.67 5.02
C GLU A 125 -11.84 -9.28 4.24
N ASP A 126 -11.43 -10.14 3.32
CA ASP A 126 -10.38 -9.79 2.35
C ASP A 126 -11.00 -8.99 1.22
N ARG A 127 -10.81 -7.69 1.25
CA ARG A 127 -11.29 -6.73 0.24
C ARG A 127 -10.12 -5.94 -0.37
N GLY A 128 -8.96 -6.56 -0.44
CA GLY A 128 -7.73 -5.89 -0.88
C GLY A 128 -7.84 -5.24 -2.25
N GLU A 129 -8.46 -5.92 -3.22
CA GLU A 129 -8.64 -5.35 -4.55
C GLU A 129 -9.59 -4.14 -4.54
N GLU A 130 -10.72 -4.27 -3.87
CA GLU A 130 -11.70 -3.18 -3.77
C GLU A 130 -11.12 -1.99 -3.02
N GLU A 131 -10.44 -2.22 -1.92
CA GLU A 131 -9.76 -1.17 -1.14
C GLU A 131 -8.70 -0.46 -1.98
N PHE A 132 -7.94 -1.23 -2.76
CA PHE A 132 -6.94 -0.67 -3.66
C PHE A 132 -7.57 0.28 -4.68
N GLU A 133 -8.64 -0.16 -5.35
CA GLU A 133 -9.31 0.65 -6.36
C GLU A 133 -9.89 1.95 -5.78
N VAL A 134 -10.60 1.85 -4.66
CA VAL A 134 -11.22 3.01 -4.01
C VAL A 134 -10.16 4.00 -3.52
N ALA A 135 -9.11 3.52 -2.88
CA ALA A 135 -8.06 4.37 -2.37
C ALA A 135 -7.25 5.02 -3.50
N LEU A 136 -6.96 4.25 -4.56
CA LEU A 136 -6.28 4.76 -5.74
C LEU A 136 -7.08 5.86 -6.41
N GLU A 137 -8.37 5.63 -6.66
CA GLU A 137 -9.27 6.61 -7.27
C GLU A 137 -9.31 7.90 -6.46
N THR A 138 -9.47 7.79 -5.14
CA THR A 138 -9.48 8.94 -4.23
C THR A 138 -8.18 9.73 -4.31
N LEU A 139 -7.04 9.04 -4.35
CA LEU A 139 -5.73 9.69 -4.45
C LEU A 139 -5.56 10.40 -5.80
N LEU A 140 -5.96 9.75 -6.89
CA LEU A 140 -5.84 10.32 -8.24
C LEU A 140 -6.74 11.55 -8.41
N ASP A 141 -7.96 11.50 -7.89
CA ASP A 141 -8.88 12.65 -7.89
C ASP A 141 -8.26 13.83 -7.14
N ARG A 142 -7.65 13.57 -6.00
CA ARG A 142 -6.99 14.61 -5.22
C ARG A 142 -5.80 15.22 -5.96
N ILE A 143 -5.02 14.40 -6.63
CA ILE A 143 -3.88 14.87 -7.44
C ILE A 143 -4.39 15.72 -8.60
N GLU A 144 -5.45 15.30 -9.27
CA GLU A 144 -6.05 16.03 -10.39
C GLU A 144 -6.59 17.40 -9.97
N LEU A 145 -7.22 17.46 -8.80
CA LEU A 145 -7.71 18.72 -8.25
C LEU A 145 -6.61 19.76 -8.02
N GLN A 146 -5.40 19.32 -7.70
CA GLN A 146 -4.27 20.24 -7.49
C GLN A 146 -3.87 20.95 -8.77
N VAL A 147 -4.00 20.31 -9.91
CA VAL A 147 -3.67 20.90 -11.23
C VAL A 147 -4.76 21.85 -11.69
N SER A 148 -6.01 21.59 -11.33
CA SER A 148 -7.16 22.41 -11.75
C SER A 148 -7.25 23.75 -11.01
N GLN A 149 -6.45 23.94 -9.99
CA GLN A 149 -6.35 25.19 -9.25
C GLN A 149 -5.22 26.06 -9.80
#